data_8bb238105f3f8c52a5f3debe8f4679ed
#
_entry.id   8bb238105f3f8c52a5f3debe8f4679ed
#
_cell.length_a   1.000
_cell.length_b   1.000
_cell.length_c   1.000
_cell.angle_alpha   90.00
_cell.angle_beta   90.00
_cell.angle_gamma   90.00
#
_symmetry.space_group_name_H-M   'P 1'
#
loop_
_entity.id
_entity.type
_entity.pdbx_description
1 polymer ?
#
loop_
_entity_poly.entity_id
_entity_poly.type
_entity_poly.pdbx_seq_one_letter_code
_entity_poly.pdbx_strand_id
1 'polypeptide(L)'
;MADPKMKFLVVDDFSTMRRIVRNLLKELGYANVDEAEDGVMALAKLRSESFDFVVSDWNMPNMDGLTMLQHIRADPALAKLPVLMVTAEAKKENIIAAAQAGASGYVVKPFTAATLDEKLNKIFEKLDKAGA
;
A
#
# COMPACT_ATOMS: atom_id res chain seq x y z
N MET A 1 13.66 -6.06 -8.09
CA MET A 1 13.61 -4.96 -9.05
C MET A 1 12.19 -4.68 -9.48
N ALA A 2 11.80 -3.43 -9.58
CA ALA A 2 10.42 -3.07 -9.89
C ALA A 2 10.09 -3.33 -11.37
N ASP A 3 8.96 -4.00 -11.60
CA ASP A 3 8.45 -4.28 -12.94
C ASP A 3 7.41 -3.20 -13.28
N PRO A 4 7.55 -2.47 -14.41
CA PRO A 4 6.55 -1.47 -14.81
C PRO A 4 5.14 -2.05 -14.99
N LYS A 5 5.02 -3.35 -15.15
CA LYS A 5 3.73 -4.03 -15.30
C LYS A 5 3.10 -4.43 -13.97
N MET A 6 3.77 -4.17 -12.85
CA MET A 6 3.22 -4.45 -11.52
C MET A 6 1.85 -3.84 -11.35
N LYS A 7 0.94 -4.61 -10.76
CA LYS A 7 -0.42 -4.16 -10.51
C LYS A 7 -0.54 -3.64 -9.08
N PHE A 8 -0.88 -2.36 -8.96
CA PHE A 8 -1.05 -1.68 -7.68
C PHE A 8 -2.52 -1.54 -7.33
N LEU A 9 -2.84 -1.70 -6.05
CA LEU A 9 -4.14 -1.33 -5.52
C LEU A 9 -3.95 -0.11 -4.60
N VAL A 10 -4.63 0.98 -4.91
CA VAL A 10 -4.63 2.20 -4.10
C VAL A 10 -5.91 2.26 -3.30
N VAL A 11 -5.80 2.28 -1.98
CA VAL A 11 -6.93 2.24 -1.06
C VAL A 11 -7.00 3.55 -0.26
N ASP A 12 -8.09 4.29 -0.43
CA ASP A 12 -8.32 5.56 0.26
C ASP A 12 -9.80 5.89 0.09
N ASP A 13 -10.46 6.38 1.14
CA ASP A 13 -11.87 6.75 1.06
C ASP A 13 -12.10 8.07 0.30
N PHE A 14 -11.04 8.82 0.04
CA PHE A 14 -11.09 10.10 -0.63
C PHE A 14 -10.66 9.96 -2.10
N SER A 15 -11.61 10.14 -3.03
CA SER A 15 -11.35 9.94 -4.47
C SER A 15 -10.24 10.83 -5.03
N THR A 16 -10.16 12.07 -4.54
CA THR A 16 -9.09 13.00 -4.95
C THR A 16 -7.72 12.47 -4.57
N MET A 17 -7.59 11.91 -3.37
CA MET A 17 -6.33 11.35 -2.91
C MET A 17 -5.94 10.10 -3.72
N ARG A 18 -6.92 9.24 -4.05
CA ARG A 18 -6.66 8.08 -4.93
C ARG A 18 -6.11 8.52 -6.27
N ARG A 19 -6.68 9.58 -6.85
CA ARG A 19 -6.22 10.14 -8.12
C ARG A 19 -4.79 10.67 -8.02
N ILE A 20 -4.49 11.38 -6.94
CA ILE A 20 -3.14 11.92 -6.69
C ILE A 20 -2.12 10.79 -6.64
N VAL A 21 -2.38 9.75 -5.84
CA VAL A 21 -1.47 8.62 -5.72
C VAL A 21 -1.31 7.88 -7.05
N ARG A 22 -2.41 7.68 -7.76
CA ARG A 22 -2.39 7.06 -9.09
C ARG A 22 -1.51 7.84 -10.06
N ASN A 23 -1.64 9.17 -10.07
CA ASN A 23 -0.83 10.03 -10.93
C ASN A 23 0.66 9.99 -10.55
N LEU A 24 0.97 9.96 -9.27
CA LEU A 24 2.35 9.84 -8.80
C LEU A 24 2.96 8.49 -9.23
N LEU A 25 2.21 7.41 -9.11
CA LEU A 25 2.66 6.09 -9.56
C LEU A 25 2.89 6.09 -11.07
N LYS A 26 2.01 6.74 -11.83
CA LYS A 26 2.15 6.87 -13.28
C LYS A 26 3.43 7.63 -13.65
N GLU A 27 3.73 8.71 -12.94
CA GLU A 27 4.99 9.45 -13.13
C GLU A 27 6.21 8.55 -12.92
N LEU A 28 6.12 7.60 -12.00
CA LEU A 28 7.21 6.68 -11.69
C LEU A 28 7.27 5.48 -12.64
N GLY A 29 6.37 5.40 -13.60
CA GLY A 29 6.35 4.34 -14.60
C GLY A 29 5.36 3.20 -14.31
N TYR A 30 4.52 3.33 -13.29
CA TYR A 30 3.53 2.31 -12.92
C TYR A 30 2.14 2.75 -13.35
N ALA A 31 1.65 2.22 -14.47
CA ALA A 31 0.35 2.60 -15.04
C ALA A 31 -0.77 1.62 -14.72
N ASN A 32 -0.45 0.42 -14.22
CA ASN A 32 -1.44 -0.61 -13.90
C ASN A 32 -1.92 -0.45 -12.45
N VAL A 33 -2.89 0.44 -12.25
CA VAL A 33 -3.39 0.81 -10.92
C VAL A 33 -4.90 0.66 -10.85
N ASP A 34 -5.38 -0.06 -9.83
CA ASP A 34 -6.80 -0.13 -9.50
C ASP A 34 -7.03 0.56 -8.16
N GLU A 35 -8.28 0.79 -7.79
CA GLU A 35 -8.65 1.58 -6.62
C GLU A 35 -9.70 0.87 -5.77
N ALA A 36 -9.69 1.16 -4.46
CA ALA A 36 -10.73 0.73 -3.53
C ALA A 36 -10.99 1.85 -2.52
N GLU A 37 -12.22 1.95 -2.03
CA GLU A 37 -12.65 3.04 -1.14
C GLU A 37 -12.40 2.75 0.34
N ASP A 38 -12.27 1.49 0.71
CA ASP A 38 -12.05 1.08 2.11
C ASP A 38 -11.42 -0.32 2.16
N GLY A 39 -11.16 -0.77 3.38
CA GLY A 39 -10.52 -2.07 3.59
C GLY A 39 -11.38 -3.25 3.18
N VAL A 40 -12.71 -3.14 3.28
CA VAL A 40 -13.63 -4.22 2.89
C VAL A 40 -13.58 -4.42 1.38
N MET A 41 -13.70 -3.34 0.62
CA MET A 41 -13.61 -3.40 -0.85
C MET A 41 -12.22 -3.84 -1.31
N ALA A 42 -11.19 -3.37 -0.64
CA ALA A 42 -9.81 -3.75 -0.93
C ALA A 42 -9.62 -5.26 -0.79
N LEU A 43 -10.04 -5.84 0.33
CA LEU A 43 -9.92 -7.29 0.55
C LEU A 43 -10.69 -8.09 -0.48
N ALA A 44 -11.89 -7.64 -0.85
CA ALA A 44 -12.69 -8.30 -1.88
C ALA A 44 -11.94 -8.35 -3.21
N LYS A 45 -11.33 -7.24 -3.62
CA LYS A 45 -10.52 -7.18 -4.85
C LYS A 45 -9.28 -8.04 -4.76
N LEU A 46 -8.56 -7.97 -3.63
CA LEU A 46 -7.34 -8.75 -3.43
C LEU A 46 -7.59 -10.26 -3.48
N ARG A 47 -8.77 -10.70 -3.06
CA ARG A 47 -9.15 -12.12 -3.08
C ARG A 47 -9.66 -12.58 -4.44
N SER A 48 -10.13 -11.66 -5.29
CA SER A 48 -10.68 -12.00 -6.62
C SER A 48 -9.70 -11.81 -7.76
N GLU A 49 -8.65 -11.00 -7.57
CA GLU A 49 -7.66 -10.67 -8.60
C GLU A 49 -6.26 -10.70 -8.01
N SER A 50 -5.26 -10.87 -8.87
CA SER A 50 -3.85 -10.81 -8.45
C SER A 50 -3.36 -9.37 -8.44
N PHE A 51 -2.78 -8.95 -7.33
CA PHE A 51 -2.12 -7.65 -7.18
C PHE A 51 -0.69 -7.87 -6.68
N ASP A 52 0.19 -6.94 -7.03
CA ASP A 52 1.61 -7.02 -6.68
C ASP A 52 1.99 -6.09 -5.52
N PHE A 53 1.18 -5.07 -5.26
CA PHE A 53 1.50 -4.04 -4.26
C PHE A 53 0.23 -3.31 -3.83
N VAL A 54 0.15 -2.96 -2.54
CA VAL A 54 -0.95 -2.16 -1.98
C VAL A 54 -0.41 -0.88 -1.39
N VAL A 55 -1.02 0.26 -1.76
CA VAL A 55 -0.78 1.56 -1.13
C VAL A 55 -2.08 1.96 -0.46
N SER A 56 -2.11 1.99 0.86
CA SER A 56 -3.35 2.18 1.63
C SER A 56 -3.28 3.31 2.63
N ASP A 57 -4.31 4.15 2.64
CA ASP A 57 -4.55 5.10 3.72
C ASP A 57 -4.82 4.33 5.02
N TRP A 58 -4.58 4.99 6.15
CA TRP A 58 -4.84 4.43 7.47
C TRP A 58 -6.30 4.57 7.87
N ASN A 59 -6.81 5.80 7.84
CA ASN A 59 -8.15 6.12 8.31
C ASN A 59 -9.19 6.02 7.20
N MET A 60 -10.04 5.01 7.28
CA MET A 60 -11.10 4.76 6.30
C MET A 60 -12.34 4.24 7.01
N PRO A 61 -13.55 4.48 6.46
CA PRO A 61 -14.77 3.92 7.03
C PRO A 61 -14.84 2.40 6.80
N ASN A 62 -15.73 1.74 7.50
CA ASN A 62 -16.02 0.30 7.38
C ASN A 62 -14.86 -0.60 7.86
N MET A 63 -13.67 -0.40 7.35
CA MET A 63 -12.46 -1.09 7.79
C MET A 63 -11.26 -0.19 7.51
N ASP A 64 -10.50 0.14 8.54
CA ASP A 64 -9.30 0.97 8.40
C ASP A 64 -8.12 0.19 7.82
N GLY A 65 -7.05 0.92 7.46
CA GLY A 65 -5.88 0.33 6.83
C GLY A 65 -5.14 -0.66 7.72
N LEU A 66 -5.07 -0.42 9.03
CA LEU A 66 -4.40 -1.33 9.96
C LEU A 66 -5.13 -2.67 10.04
N THR A 67 -6.46 -2.63 10.17
CA THR A 67 -7.30 -3.84 10.20
C THR A 67 -7.20 -4.60 8.88
N MET A 68 -7.24 -3.87 7.76
CA MET A 68 -7.04 -4.48 6.44
C MET A 68 -5.70 -5.20 6.36
N LEU A 69 -4.63 -4.54 6.83
CA LEU A 69 -3.29 -5.13 6.85
C LEU A 69 -3.24 -6.42 7.68
N GLN A 70 -3.87 -6.42 8.84
CA GLN A 70 -3.96 -7.61 9.69
C GLN A 70 -4.64 -8.77 8.95
N HIS A 71 -5.72 -8.49 8.22
CA HIS A 71 -6.41 -9.50 7.39
C HIS A 71 -5.52 -10.00 6.25
N ILE A 72 -4.77 -9.11 5.60
CA ILE A 72 -3.84 -9.49 4.53
C ILE A 72 -2.79 -10.47 5.08
N ARG A 73 -2.19 -10.16 6.21
CA ARG A 73 -1.14 -10.99 6.81
C ARG A 73 -1.67 -12.32 7.34
N ALA A 74 -2.93 -12.38 7.73
CA ALA A 74 -3.57 -13.60 8.21
C ALA A 74 -4.07 -14.52 7.09
N ASP A 75 -4.18 -14.02 5.87
CA ASP A 75 -4.65 -14.79 4.71
C ASP A 75 -3.43 -15.42 4.01
N PRO A 76 -3.31 -16.75 3.97
CA PRO A 76 -2.15 -17.41 3.34
C PRO A 76 -1.91 -16.99 1.88
N ALA A 77 -2.97 -16.67 1.15
CA ALA A 77 -2.87 -16.24 -0.25
C ALA A 77 -2.32 -14.82 -0.39
N LEU A 78 -2.43 -13.99 0.66
CA LEU A 78 -2.07 -12.57 0.64
C LEU A 78 -0.94 -12.23 1.62
N ALA A 79 -0.48 -13.19 2.42
CA ALA A 79 0.40 -12.95 3.55
C ALA A 79 1.71 -12.24 3.21
N LYS A 80 2.20 -12.38 1.98
CA LYS A 80 3.47 -11.79 1.53
C LYS A 80 3.31 -10.54 0.67
N LEU A 81 2.06 -10.12 0.44
CA LEU A 81 1.78 -8.95 -0.40
C LEU A 81 2.38 -7.69 0.24
N PRO A 82 3.21 -6.92 -0.51
CA PRO A 82 3.76 -5.67 0.04
C PRO A 82 2.66 -4.64 0.25
N VAL A 83 2.68 -3.98 1.41
CA VAL A 83 1.70 -2.95 1.77
C VAL A 83 2.45 -1.72 2.28
N LEU A 84 2.30 -0.61 1.57
CA LEU A 84 2.80 0.70 2.00
C LEU A 84 1.64 1.46 2.66
N MET A 85 1.80 1.79 3.94
CA MET A 85 0.78 2.54 4.68
C MET A 85 0.99 4.04 4.48
N VAL A 86 -0.10 4.76 4.24
CA VAL A 86 -0.10 6.21 4.08
C VAL A 86 -0.80 6.81 5.29
N THR A 87 -0.14 7.72 6.00
CA THR A 87 -0.68 8.32 7.21
C THR A 87 -0.57 9.85 7.17
N ALA A 88 -1.53 10.52 7.81
CA ALA A 88 -1.51 11.98 7.95
C ALA A 88 -0.52 12.43 9.04
N GLU A 89 -0.17 11.54 9.97
CA GLU A 89 0.70 11.87 11.10
C GLU A 89 1.73 10.76 11.35
N ALA A 90 2.99 11.17 11.57
CA ALA A 90 4.08 10.26 11.90
C ALA A 90 4.17 10.03 13.42
N LYS A 91 3.08 9.62 14.04
CA LYS A 91 3.09 9.30 15.47
C LYS A 91 3.83 7.98 15.71
N LYS A 92 4.73 7.99 16.70
CA LYS A 92 5.56 6.82 17.02
C LYS A 92 4.74 5.57 17.26
N GLU A 93 3.66 5.66 18.04
CA GLU A 93 2.79 4.51 18.31
C GLU A 93 2.10 3.96 17.08
N ASN A 94 1.78 4.81 16.10
CA ASN A 94 1.18 4.37 14.83
C ASN A 94 2.22 3.65 13.96
N ILE A 95 3.44 4.17 13.92
CA ILE A 95 4.54 3.56 13.17
C ILE A 95 4.85 2.17 13.75
N ILE A 96 4.90 2.06 15.08
CA ILE A 96 5.13 0.80 15.77
C ILE A 96 3.98 -0.18 15.47
N ALA A 97 2.74 0.27 15.58
CA ALA A 97 1.56 -0.56 15.31
C ALA A 97 1.57 -1.10 13.87
N ALA A 98 1.91 -0.26 12.90
CA ALA A 98 2.01 -0.67 11.50
C ALA A 98 3.11 -1.72 11.31
N ALA A 99 4.28 -1.50 11.91
CA ALA A 99 5.40 -2.44 11.83
C ALA A 99 5.04 -3.79 12.45
N GLN A 100 4.39 -3.78 13.61
CA GLN A 100 3.94 -4.99 14.31
C GLN A 100 2.89 -5.76 13.50
N ALA A 101 2.03 -5.04 12.78
CA ALA A 101 1.02 -5.65 11.91
C ALA A 101 1.61 -6.16 10.59
N GLY A 102 2.87 -5.86 10.31
CA GLY A 102 3.57 -6.37 9.11
C GLY A 102 3.54 -5.43 7.91
N ALA A 103 3.41 -4.12 8.13
CA ALA A 103 3.52 -3.13 7.05
C ALA A 103 4.92 -3.21 6.42
N SER A 104 4.98 -3.12 5.10
CA SER A 104 6.26 -3.12 4.37
C SER A 104 6.96 -1.78 4.49
N GLY A 105 6.23 -0.70 4.71
CA GLY A 105 6.73 0.63 4.93
C GLY A 105 5.60 1.60 5.24
N TYR A 106 5.94 2.85 5.47
CA TYR A 106 4.96 3.92 5.66
C TYR A 106 5.44 5.21 5.01
N VAL A 107 4.51 6.11 4.67
CA VAL A 107 4.79 7.44 4.15
C VAL A 107 3.78 8.43 4.74
N VAL A 108 4.22 9.65 5.00
CA VAL A 108 3.39 10.70 5.62
C VAL A 108 2.87 11.66 4.55
N LYS A 109 1.57 11.94 4.60
CA LYS A 109 0.92 12.92 3.72
C LYS A 109 1.28 14.36 4.13
N PRO A 110 1.44 15.29 3.19
CA PRO A 110 1.55 15.07 1.75
C PRO A 110 2.94 14.60 1.36
N PHE A 111 3.04 13.87 0.26
CA PHE A 111 4.34 13.37 -0.22
C PHE A 111 4.49 13.62 -1.72
N THR A 112 5.73 13.65 -2.18
CA THR A 112 6.07 13.87 -3.59
C THR A 112 6.33 12.54 -4.29
N ALA A 113 6.43 12.58 -5.62
CA ALA A 113 6.81 11.41 -6.40
C ALA A 113 8.19 10.88 -5.96
N ALA A 114 9.14 11.78 -5.65
CA ALA A 114 10.48 11.40 -5.20
C ALA A 114 10.43 10.64 -3.87
N THR A 115 9.63 11.09 -2.91
CA THR A 115 9.46 10.42 -1.62
C THR A 115 8.80 9.06 -1.79
N LEU A 116 7.76 9.00 -2.62
CA LEU A 116 7.07 7.73 -2.92
C LEU A 116 8.05 6.74 -3.57
N ASP A 117 8.82 7.18 -4.54
CA ASP A 117 9.82 6.36 -5.22
C ASP A 117 10.85 5.79 -4.24
N GLU A 118 11.34 6.62 -3.33
CA GLU A 118 12.28 6.19 -2.28
C GLU A 118 11.68 5.07 -1.42
N LYS A 119 10.43 5.23 -0.99
CA LYS A 119 9.75 4.24 -0.16
C LYS A 119 9.52 2.93 -0.93
N LEU A 120 9.09 3.03 -2.18
CA LEU A 120 8.90 1.85 -3.03
C LEU A 120 10.21 1.10 -3.24
N ASN A 121 11.28 1.80 -3.55
CA ASN A 121 12.58 1.18 -3.80
C ASN A 121 13.13 0.47 -2.58
N LYS A 122 12.96 1.03 -1.39
CA LYS A 122 13.36 0.37 -0.13
C LYS A 122 12.60 -0.95 0.07
N ILE A 123 11.30 -0.95 -0.24
CA ILE A 123 10.48 -2.15 -0.12
C ILE A 123 10.91 -3.20 -1.16
N PHE A 124 11.15 -2.79 -2.40
CA PHE A 124 11.61 -3.69 -3.45
C PHE A 124 12.96 -4.31 -3.12
N GLU A 125 13.89 -3.55 -2.54
CA GLU A 125 15.19 -4.07 -2.10
C GLU A 125 15.04 -5.17 -1.07
N LYS A 126 14.15 -4.98 -0.09
CA LYS A 126 13.87 -6.00 0.94
C LYS A 126 13.27 -7.26 0.34
N LEU A 127 12.37 -7.10 -0.63
CA LEU A 127 11.74 -8.23 -1.32
C LEU A 127 12.76 -9.01 -2.15
N ASP A 128 13.63 -8.32 -2.86
CA ASP A 128 14.69 -8.96 -3.66
C ASP A 128 15.62 -9.77 -2.76
N LYS A 129 16.02 -9.24 -1.61
CA LYS A 129 16.84 -9.94 -0.63
C LYS A 129 16.13 -11.15 -0.04
N ALA A 130 14.83 -11.03 0.27
CA ALA A 130 14.03 -12.11 0.83
C ALA A 130 13.78 -13.22 -0.20
N GLY A 131 13.74 -12.87 -1.49
CA GLY A 131 13.53 -13.81 -2.58
C GLY A 131 14.81 -14.49 -3.07
N ALA A 132 15.95 -14.04 -2.57
CA ALA A 132 17.25 -14.56 -3.01
C ALA A 132 17.60 -15.96 -2.43
#